data_97c3c6ae7c46fe3895785260db45f0a7
#
_entry.id   97c3c6ae7c46fe3895785260db45f0a7
#
_cell.length_a   1.000
_cell.length_b   1.000
_cell.length_c   1.000
_cell.angle_alpha   90.00
_cell.angle_beta   90.00
_cell.angle_gamma   90.00
#
_symmetry.space_group_name_H-M   'P 1'
#
loop_
_entity.id
_entity.type
_entity.pdbx_description
1 polymer ?
#
loop_
_entity_poly.entity_id
_entity_poly.type
_entity_poly.pdbx_seq_one_letter_code
_entity_poly.pdbx_strand_id
1 'polypeptide(L)'
;MKFRHINDPKDMGKMEYQYNKAARASGINVPDFKLIENKYFATKRFDIEDGQRLHTATAGALLNQSIHYPALTYENLLALTGVITQDPVQVEEMFRRMVFNILAENKDDHAKNFSFYYRNAQWELAPAYDLTRCSGGYNGEHATTANGSGNPTIEDMLVVGEGIRISRKRGQEIIGQLKEVCKEILADRFKERSNK
;
A
#
# COMPACT_ATOMS: atom_id res chain seq x y z
N MET A 1 3.07 -12.88 13.94
CA MET A 1 1.62 -12.96 14.18
C MET A 1 1.20 -11.66 14.86
N LYS A 2 0.12 -11.04 14.37
CA LYS A 2 -0.42 -9.79 14.90
C LYS A 2 -1.59 -10.13 15.83
N PHE A 3 -1.56 -9.60 17.04
CA PHE A 3 -2.64 -9.76 18.01
C PHE A 3 -3.49 -8.49 18.01
N ARG A 4 -4.79 -8.65 18.19
CA ARG A 4 -5.75 -7.55 18.26
C ARG A 4 -5.43 -6.62 19.45
N HIS A 5 -5.35 -5.32 19.19
CA HIS A 5 -5.36 -4.32 20.25
C HIS A 5 -6.80 -4.18 20.83
N ILE A 6 -6.94 -3.66 22.04
CA ILE A 6 -8.25 -3.56 22.73
C ILE A 6 -9.27 -2.73 21.91
N ASN A 7 -8.79 -1.76 21.16
CA ASN A 7 -9.61 -0.86 20.34
C ASN A 7 -9.84 -1.35 18.91
N ASP A 8 -9.20 -2.44 18.50
CA ASP A 8 -9.35 -2.96 17.15
C ASP A 8 -10.69 -3.68 16.97
N PRO A 9 -11.27 -3.68 15.76
CA PRO A 9 -12.42 -4.52 15.43
C PRO A 9 -12.18 -5.99 15.76
N LYS A 10 -13.25 -6.72 16.12
CA LYS A 10 -13.14 -8.14 16.52
C LYS A 10 -12.58 -9.02 15.40
N ASP A 11 -12.77 -8.65 14.15
CA ASP A 11 -12.40 -9.37 12.94
C ASP A 11 -11.18 -8.77 12.21
N MET A 12 -10.38 -7.92 12.89
CA MET A 12 -9.22 -7.26 12.31
C MET A 12 -8.29 -8.23 11.57
N GLY A 13 -7.99 -9.41 12.16
CA GLY A 13 -7.12 -10.39 11.51
C GLY A 13 -7.71 -10.97 10.21
N LYS A 14 -9.03 -11.12 10.13
CA LYS A 14 -9.70 -11.52 8.88
C LYS A 14 -9.64 -10.40 7.84
N MET A 15 -9.81 -9.16 8.28
CA MET A 15 -9.74 -7.99 7.43
C MET A 15 -8.33 -7.85 6.82
N GLU A 16 -7.29 -7.91 7.64
CA GLU A 16 -5.90 -7.88 7.15
C GLU A 16 -5.63 -9.03 6.16
N TYR A 17 -6.13 -10.23 6.45
CA TYR A 17 -6.01 -11.38 5.54
C TYR A 17 -6.66 -11.11 4.18
N GLN A 18 -7.89 -10.56 4.16
CA GLN A 18 -8.60 -10.23 2.92
C GLN A 18 -7.89 -9.12 2.12
N TYR A 19 -7.38 -8.10 2.81
CA TYR A 19 -6.63 -7.02 2.17
C TYR A 19 -5.34 -7.53 1.54
N ASN A 20 -4.58 -8.37 2.23
CA ASN A 20 -3.37 -8.99 1.67
C ASN A 20 -3.71 -9.94 0.50
N LYS A 21 -4.85 -10.68 0.57
CA LYS A 21 -5.33 -11.50 -0.53
C LYS A 21 -5.67 -10.65 -1.75
N ALA A 22 -6.38 -9.53 -1.56
CA ALA A 22 -6.72 -8.60 -2.64
C ALA A 22 -5.47 -7.94 -3.24
N ALA A 23 -4.52 -7.50 -2.41
CA ALA A 23 -3.26 -6.92 -2.88
C ALA A 23 -2.47 -7.92 -3.73
N ARG A 24 -2.33 -9.17 -3.28
CA ARG A 24 -1.66 -10.24 -4.05
C ARG A 24 -2.36 -10.50 -5.38
N ALA A 25 -3.68 -10.58 -5.39
CA ALA A 25 -4.47 -10.76 -6.62
C ALA A 25 -4.38 -9.55 -7.56
N SER A 26 -4.10 -8.37 -7.04
CA SER A 26 -3.83 -7.14 -7.78
C SER A 26 -2.40 -7.06 -8.35
N GLY A 27 -1.58 -8.10 -8.19
CA GLY A 27 -0.19 -8.11 -8.64
C GLY A 27 0.76 -7.33 -7.74
N ILE A 28 0.36 -7.00 -6.53
CA ILE A 28 1.21 -6.35 -5.53
C ILE A 28 2.01 -7.42 -4.78
N ASN A 29 3.31 -7.20 -4.67
CA ASN A 29 4.18 -8.05 -3.89
C ASN A 29 3.88 -7.89 -2.40
N VAL A 30 3.40 -8.95 -1.77
CA VAL A 30 3.16 -9.05 -0.32
C VAL A 30 3.87 -10.27 0.24
N PRO A 31 4.36 -10.24 1.48
CA PRO A 31 5.00 -11.40 2.10
C PRO A 31 4.04 -12.60 2.15
N ASP A 32 4.57 -13.80 2.40
CA ASP A 32 3.70 -14.93 2.70
C ASP A 32 2.87 -14.68 3.94
N PHE A 33 1.60 -14.98 3.88
CA PHE A 33 0.65 -14.74 4.96
C PHE A 33 -0.35 -15.89 5.10
N LYS A 34 -0.91 -16.00 6.30
CA LYS A 34 -1.97 -16.97 6.60
C LYS A 34 -2.91 -16.44 7.67
N LEU A 35 -4.12 -16.98 7.68
CA LEU A 35 -5.10 -16.78 8.75
C LEU A 35 -5.06 -18.00 9.68
N ILE A 36 -4.72 -17.80 10.96
CA ILE A 36 -4.63 -18.84 11.96
C ILE A 36 -5.94 -18.83 12.75
N GLU A 37 -6.52 -20.02 12.99
CA GLU A 37 -7.78 -20.21 13.71
C GLU A 37 -8.93 -19.31 13.22
N ASN A 38 -8.92 -18.99 11.93
CA ASN A 38 -9.88 -18.06 11.32
C ASN A 38 -9.98 -16.69 12.07
N LYS A 39 -8.94 -16.27 12.73
CA LYS A 39 -8.94 -15.10 13.61
C LYS A 39 -7.65 -14.28 13.56
N TYR A 40 -6.50 -14.91 13.57
CA TYR A 40 -5.21 -14.22 13.71
C TYR A 40 -4.50 -14.13 12.36
N PHE A 41 -4.15 -12.92 11.95
CA PHE A 41 -3.31 -12.70 10.78
C PHE A 41 -1.85 -12.97 11.13
N ALA A 42 -1.19 -13.75 10.29
CA ALA A 42 0.24 -14.00 10.40
C ALA A 42 0.90 -13.77 9.05
N THR A 43 2.01 -13.05 9.05
CA THR A 43 2.82 -12.77 7.87
C THR A 43 4.28 -13.09 8.12
N LYS A 44 4.98 -13.54 7.07
CA LYS A 44 6.43 -13.75 7.11
C LYS A 44 7.13 -12.38 7.16
N ARG A 45 8.17 -12.28 7.98
CA ARG A 45 9.00 -11.07 7.98
C ARG A 45 9.84 -11.01 6.72
N PHE A 46 9.70 -9.93 5.95
CA PHE A 46 10.46 -9.69 4.73
C PHE A 46 11.86 -9.14 5.01
N ASP A 47 12.06 -8.57 6.19
CA ASP A 47 13.30 -7.96 6.63
C ASP A 47 14.27 -8.96 7.31
N ILE A 48 13.97 -10.25 7.23
CA ILE A 48 14.83 -11.34 7.71
C ILE A 48 15.01 -12.37 6.61
N GLU A 49 16.27 -12.59 6.20
CA GLU A 49 16.69 -13.59 5.25
C GLU A 49 17.79 -14.44 5.88
N ASP A 50 17.66 -15.76 5.84
CA ASP A 50 18.60 -16.72 6.44
C ASP A 50 18.98 -16.43 7.91
N GLY A 51 18.00 -15.95 8.69
CA GLY A 51 18.18 -15.59 10.10
C GLY A 51 18.86 -14.25 10.35
N GLN A 52 19.26 -13.53 9.30
CA GLN A 52 19.88 -12.21 9.38
C GLN A 52 18.90 -11.11 9.01
N ARG A 53 19.06 -9.93 9.63
CA ARG A 53 18.24 -8.75 9.26
C ARG A 53 18.81 -8.09 8.02
N LEU A 54 17.94 -7.85 7.05
CA LEU A 54 18.26 -6.98 5.92
C LEU A 54 18.31 -5.52 6.38
N HIS A 55 19.22 -4.76 5.78
CA HIS A 55 19.23 -3.31 5.97
C HIS A 55 17.98 -2.72 5.32
N THR A 56 17.08 -2.17 6.13
CA THR A 56 15.78 -1.68 5.70
C THR A 56 15.59 -0.23 6.12
N ALA A 57 15.09 0.60 5.20
CA ALA A 57 14.74 1.99 5.46
C ALA A 57 13.33 2.30 4.97
N THR A 58 12.57 3.06 5.77
CA THR A 58 11.24 3.54 5.34
C THR A 58 11.37 4.77 4.44
N ALA A 59 10.36 5.00 3.58
CA ALA A 59 10.29 6.24 2.80
C ALA A 59 10.35 7.48 3.70
N GLY A 60 9.72 7.42 4.87
CA GLY A 60 9.78 8.51 5.85
C GLY A 60 11.20 8.82 6.33
N ALA A 61 12.02 7.78 6.59
CA ALA A 61 13.40 7.96 6.97
C ALA A 61 14.26 8.52 5.82
N LEU A 62 14.08 7.98 4.62
CA LEU A 62 14.83 8.38 3.43
C LEU A 62 14.53 9.82 2.97
N LEU A 63 13.28 10.26 3.13
CA LEU A 63 12.83 11.61 2.79
C LEU A 63 12.95 12.59 3.96
N ASN A 64 13.46 12.17 5.12
CA ASN A 64 13.51 12.95 6.35
C ASN A 64 12.15 13.58 6.72
N GLN A 65 11.09 12.80 6.57
CA GLN A 65 9.72 13.26 6.82
C GLN A 65 9.42 13.34 8.32
N SER A 66 8.78 14.44 8.74
CA SER A 66 8.28 14.55 10.11
C SER A 66 7.18 13.53 10.38
N ILE A 67 7.21 12.93 11.57
CA ILE A 67 6.16 12.01 12.03
C ILE A 67 4.85 12.77 12.33
N HIS A 68 4.96 14.04 12.68
CA HIS A 68 3.83 14.85 13.16
C HIS A 68 3.10 15.59 12.03
N TYR A 69 3.75 15.75 10.88
CA TYR A 69 3.18 16.47 9.74
C TYR A 69 3.31 15.59 8.50
N PRO A 70 2.27 14.84 8.12
CA PRO A 70 2.29 14.05 6.90
C PRO A 70 2.39 15.02 5.71
N ALA A 71 3.53 14.97 5.04
CA ALA A 71 3.83 15.78 3.86
C ALA A 71 4.23 14.89 2.67
N LEU A 72 3.98 13.57 2.78
CA LEU A 72 4.26 12.66 1.71
C LEU A 72 3.21 12.79 0.60
N THR A 73 3.68 12.80 -0.63
CA THR A 73 2.85 12.69 -1.80
C THR A 73 3.23 11.41 -2.57
N TYR A 74 2.29 10.84 -3.30
CA TYR A 74 2.60 9.68 -4.14
C TYR A 74 3.58 10.01 -5.25
N GLU A 75 3.60 11.25 -5.74
CA GLU A 75 4.61 11.74 -6.69
C GLU A 75 6.02 11.62 -6.11
N ASN A 76 6.21 12.09 -4.88
CA ASN A 76 7.51 12.00 -4.20
C ASN A 76 7.90 10.56 -3.91
N LEU A 77 6.93 9.71 -3.52
CA LEU A 77 7.16 8.30 -3.24
C LEU A 77 7.55 7.51 -4.49
N LEU A 78 6.90 7.79 -5.62
CA LEU A 78 7.19 7.18 -6.91
C LEU A 78 8.55 7.66 -7.45
N ALA A 79 8.86 8.95 -7.33
CA ALA A 79 10.17 9.50 -7.67
C ALA A 79 11.28 8.88 -6.83
N LEU A 80 11.09 8.78 -5.50
CA LEU A 80 12.01 8.10 -4.58
C LEU A 80 12.24 6.64 -5.00
N THR A 81 11.17 5.91 -5.33
CA THR A 81 11.26 4.53 -5.79
C THR A 81 12.13 4.44 -7.04
N GLY A 82 11.90 5.30 -8.03
CA GLY A 82 12.68 5.33 -9.27
C GLY A 82 14.18 5.65 -9.04
N VAL A 83 14.47 6.60 -8.14
CA VAL A 83 15.86 6.99 -7.83
C VAL A 83 16.60 5.88 -7.09
N ILE A 84 15.97 5.26 -6.11
CA ILE A 84 16.61 4.27 -5.24
C ILE A 84 16.76 2.92 -5.94
N THR A 85 15.69 2.44 -6.59
CA THR A 85 15.71 1.09 -7.20
C THR A 85 16.27 1.08 -8.60
N GLN A 86 16.21 2.21 -9.31
CA GLN A 86 16.57 2.34 -10.73
C GLN A 86 15.87 1.31 -11.62
N ASP A 87 14.66 0.86 -11.21
CA ASP A 87 13.88 -0.19 -11.85
C ASP A 87 12.45 0.27 -12.13
N PRO A 88 12.06 0.46 -13.38
CA PRO A 88 10.71 0.90 -13.75
C PRO A 88 9.63 -0.11 -13.36
N VAL A 89 9.96 -1.39 -13.20
CA VAL A 89 9.01 -2.41 -12.73
C VAL A 89 8.62 -2.14 -11.28
N GLN A 90 9.56 -1.75 -10.45
CA GLN A 90 9.30 -1.40 -9.04
C GLN A 90 8.55 -0.05 -8.92
N VAL A 91 8.75 0.87 -9.86
CA VAL A 91 7.96 2.11 -9.94
C VAL A 91 6.50 1.80 -10.31
N GLU A 92 6.25 0.91 -11.28
CA GLU A 92 4.88 0.46 -11.59
C GLU A 92 4.25 -0.29 -10.41
N GLU A 93 5.03 -1.09 -9.70
CA GLU A 93 4.59 -1.76 -8.46
C GLU A 93 4.16 -0.73 -7.40
N MET A 94 4.92 0.36 -7.19
CA MET A 94 4.55 1.43 -6.27
C MET A 94 3.29 2.17 -6.75
N PHE A 95 3.12 2.38 -8.05
CA PHE A 95 1.89 2.93 -8.61
C PHE A 95 0.68 2.01 -8.33
N ARG A 96 0.82 0.69 -8.46
CA ARG A 96 -0.23 -0.27 -8.08
C ARG A 96 -0.59 -0.15 -6.60
N ARG A 97 0.38 0.07 -5.71
CA ARG A 97 0.13 0.28 -4.27
C ARG A 97 -0.64 1.55 -4.01
N MET A 98 -0.32 2.66 -4.69
CA MET A 98 -1.12 3.89 -4.64
C MET A 98 -2.58 3.60 -5.03
N VAL A 99 -2.79 3.00 -6.20
CA VAL A 99 -4.12 2.68 -6.71
C VAL A 99 -4.87 1.76 -5.73
N PHE A 100 -4.20 0.75 -5.18
CA PHE A 100 -4.79 -0.15 -4.20
C PHE A 100 -5.20 0.58 -2.93
N ASN A 101 -4.33 1.37 -2.31
CA ASN A 101 -4.63 2.10 -1.08
C ASN A 101 -5.84 3.01 -1.27
N ILE A 102 -5.91 3.73 -2.38
CA ILE A 102 -7.04 4.62 -2.70
C ILE A 102 -8.33 3.83 -2.92
N LEU A 103 -8.34 2.81 -3.78
CA LEU A 103 -9.52 2.01 -4.06
C LEU A 103 -9.96 1.17 -2.86
N ALA A 104 -9.02 0.68 -2.05
CA ALA A 104 -9.26 -0.15 -0.89
C ALA A 104 -9.52 0.67 0.40
N GLU A 105 -9.53 2.01 0.37
CA GLU A 105 -9.67 2.89 1.55
C GLU A 105 -8.68 2.55 2.68
N ASN A 106 -7.47 2.19 2.31
CA ASN A 106 -6.36 2.08 3.24
C ASN A 106 -5.75 3.47 3.45
N LYS A 107 -6.45 4.32 4.22
CA LYS A 107 -6.06 5.72 4.44
C LYS A 107 -4.92 5.91 5.43
N ASP A 108 -4.44 4.83 6.04
CA ASP A 108 -3.24 4.85 6.89
C ASP A 108 -1.97 4.62 6.07
N ASP A 109 -1.93 5.17 4.88
CA ASP A 109 -0.85 5.07 3.89
C ASP A 109 0.28 6.08 4.14
N HIS A 110 0.71 6.18 5.40
CA HIS A 110 1.75 7.11 5.80
C HIS A 110 3.18 6.62 5.43
N ALA A 111 4.14 7.54 5.46
CA ALA A 111 5.52 7.33 4.99
C ALA A 111 6.28 6.14 5.62
N LYS A 112 5.85 5.63 6.79
CA LYS A 112 6.44 4.46 7.44
C LYS A 112 5.92 3.14 6.89
N ASN A 113 4.80 3.15 6.15
CA ASN A 113 4.22 1.95 5.53
C ASN A 113 4.79 1.63 4.16
N PHE A 114 5.77 2.42 3.72
CA PHE A 114 6.54 2.16 2.51
C PHE A 114 8.01 1.98 2.89
N SER A 115 8.59 0.83 2.54
CA SER A 115 9.98 0.50 2.88
C SER A 115 10.75 0.01 1.68
N PHE A 116 12.06 0.16 1.79
CA PHE A 116 13.04 -0.39 0.87
C PHE A 116 14.03 -1.20 1.66
N TYR A 117 14.60 -2.24 1.07
CA TYR A 117 15.68 -3.01 1.68
C TYR A 117 16.87 -3.11 0.73
N TYR A 118 18.06 -3.21 1.33
CA TYR A 118 19.31 -3.35 0.58
C TYR A 118 19.69 -4.81 0.54
N ARG A 119 19.77 -5.36 -0.67
CA ARG A 119 20.10 -6.76 -0.93
C ARG A 119 20.88 -6.86 -2.25
N ASN A 120 21.87 -7.76 -2.30
CA ASN A 120 22.67 -7.98 -3.53
C ASN A 120 23.26 -6.69 -4.10
N ALA A 121 23.79 -5.82 -3.23
CA ALA A 121 24.40 -4.53 -3.58
C ALA A 121 23.45 -3.51 -4.23
N GLN A 122 22.13 -3.67 -4.11
CA GLN A 122 21.14 -2.71 -4.62
C GLN A 122 19.95 -2.55 -3.68
N TRP A 123 19.27 -1.43 -3.81
CA TRP A 123 18.02 -1.18 -3.13
C TRP A 123 16.85 -1.76 -3.90
N GLU A 124 15.95 -2.42 -3.20
CA GLU A 124 14.72 -2.97 -3.75
C GLU A 124 13.53 -2.47 -2.92
N LEU A 125 12.39 -2.32 -3.57
CA LEU A 125 11.13 -2.03 -2.89
C LEU A 125 10.72 -3.23 -2.02
N ALA A 126 10.60 -3.03 -0.73
CA ALA A 126 10.15 -4.09 0.18
C ALA A 126 8.70 -4.52 -0.16
N PRO A 127 8.32 -5.77 0.11
CA PRO A 127 6.93 -6.20 -0.01
C PRO A 127 5.98 -5.26 0.76
N ALA A 128 4.76 -5.08 0.28
CA ALA A 128 3.77 -4.26 0.96
C ALA A 128 3.31 -4.91 2.28
N TYR A 129 3.10 -4.11 3.30
CA TYR A 129 2.68 -4.54 4.64
C TYR A 129 1.70 -3.54 5.25
N ASP A 130 1.09 -3.90 6.37
CA ASP A 130 0.08 -3.10 7.07
C ASP A 130 -1.09 -2.69 6.16
N LEU A 131 -1.50 -3.61 5.28
CA LEU A 131 -2.63 -3.41 4.39
C LEU A 131 -3.91 -3.77 5.14
N THR A 132 -4.73 -2.76 5.41
CA THR A 132 -6.02 -2.94 6.08
C THR A 132 -6.97 -1.80 5.73
N ARG A 133 -8.24 -1.93 6.06
CA ARG A 133 -9.16 -0.80 5.97
C ARG A 133 -8.87 0.20 7.08
N CYS A 134 -8.62 1.42 6.70
CA CYS A 134 -8.56 2.55 7.63
C CYS A 134 -9.35 3.71 7.05
N SER A 135 -10.61 3.86 7.46
CA SER A 135 -11.47 4.94 6.99
C SER A 135 -11.20 6.29 7.70
N GLY A 136 -10.54 6.24 8.85
CA GLY A 136 -10.23 7.43 9.65
C GLY A 136 -9.09 8.26 9.08
N GLY A 137 -8.03 7.60 8.60
CA GLY A 137 -6.86 8.25 7.99
C GLY A 137 -6.37 9.47 8.77
N TYR A 138 -5.86 10.44 8.03
CA TYR A 138 -5.52 11.76 8.57
C TYR A 138 -6.70 12.72 8.36
N ASN A 139 -7.47 13.01 9.41
CA ASN A 139 -8.69 13.83 9.33
C ASN A 139 -9.73 13.33 8.31
N GLY A 140 -9.84 12.03 8.12
CA GLY A 140 -10.74 11.42 7.13
C GLY A 140 -10.18 11.32 5.71
N GLU A 141 -8.93 11.73 5.50
CA GLU A 141 -8.21 11.70 4.23
C GLU A 141 -7.09 10.67 4.24
N HIS A 142 -6.51 10.38 3.07
CA HIS A 142 -5.28 9.62 2.96
C HIS A 142 -4.11 10.38 3.62
N ALA A 143 -3.24 9.66 4.32
CA ALA A 143 -2.02 10.24 4.88
C ALA A 143 -1.01 10.63 3.78
N THR A 144 -1.08 10.00 2.61
CA THR A 144 -0.31 10.34 1.42
C THR A 144 -1.22 10.89 0.34
N THR A 145 -0.98 12.13 -0.11
CA THR A 145 -1.79 12.77 -1.15
C THR A 145 -1.40 12.30 -2.55
N ALA A 146 -2.33 12.39 -3.50
CA ALA A 146 -2.05 12.21 -4.91
C ALA A 146 -2.64 13.40 -5.70
N ASN A 147 -1.87 14.02 -6.57
CA ASN A 147 -2.22 15.23 -7.32
C ASN A 147 -2.74 16.36 -6.40
N GLY A 148 -2.11 16.49 -5.21
CA GLY A 148 -2.50 17.47 -4.21
C GLY A 148 -3.79 17.16 -3.42
N SER A 149 -4.43 16.01 -3.67
CA SER A 149 -5.68 15.60 -3.03
C SER A 149 -5.45 14.54 -1.94
N GLY A 150 -6.07 14.72 -0.77
CA GLY A 150 -6.16 13.71 0.29
C GLY A 150 -7.30 12.69 0.08
N ASN A 151 -8.20 12.97 -0.88
CA ASN A 151 -9.23 12.04 -1.36
C ASN A 151 -9.15 11.92 -2.88
N PRO A 152 -8.10 11.26 -3.42
CA PRO A 152 -7.83 11.25 -4.84
C PRO A 152 -8.92 10.55 -5.66
N THR A 153 -9.18 11.10 -6.85
CA THR A 153 -10.05 10.53 -7.87
C THR A 153 -9.26 9.61 -8.81
N ILE A 154 -9.97 8.93 -9.72
CA ILE A 154 -9.32 8.15 -10.80
C ILE A 154 -8.45 9.07 -11.67
N GLU A 155 -8.92 10.29 -11.95
CA GLU A 155 -8.16 11.26 -12.74
C GLU A 155 -6.87 11.67 -12.05
N ASP A 156 -6.90 11.92 -10.73
CA ASP A 156 -5.70 12.23 -9.95
C ASP A 156 -4.66 11.10 -10.02
N MET A 157 -5.10 9.84 -9.92
CA MET A 157 -4.21 8.69 -10.06
C MET A 157 -3.57 8.62 -11.46
N LEU A 158 -4.34 8.92 -12.52
CA LEU A 158 -3.82 8.93 -13.89
C LEU A 158 -2.79 10.03 -14.09
N VAL A 159 -3.05 11.24 -13.59
CA VAL A 159 -2.10 12.37 -13.65
C VAL A 159 -0.78 12.01 -12.96
N VAL A 160 -0.85 11.42 -11.77
CA VAL A 160 0.36 10.95 -11.06
C VAL A 160 1.11 9.90 -11.88
N GLY A 161 0.40 8.94 -12.49
CA GLY A 161 0.99 7.92 -13.35
C GLY A 161 1.71 8.50 -14.57
N GLU A 162 1.08 9.47 -15.25
CA GLU A 162 1.67 10.15 -16.41
C GLU A 162 2.95 10.91 -16.02
N GLY A 163 2.99 11.50 -14.82
CA GLY A 163 4.17 12.20 -14.29
C GLY A 163 5.40 11.31 -14.12
N ILE A 164 5.21 10.00 -14.00
CA ILE A 164 6.29 8.99 -13.87
C ILE A 164 6.44 8.10 -15.11
N ARG A 165 5.92 8.56 -16.25
CA ARG A 165 6.00 7.88 -17.54
C ARG A 165 5.19 6.58 -17.67
N ILE A 166 4.20 6.34 -16.82
CA ILE A 166 3.17 5.34 -17.07
C ILE A 166 2.17 5.96 -18.04
N SER A 167 2.01 5.38 -19.23
CA SER A 167 1.04 5.91 -20.19
C SER A 167 -0.38 5.87 -19.62
N ARG A 168 -1.22 6.84 -20.00
CA ARG A 168 -2.61 6.92 -19.56
C ARG A 168 -3.36 5.59 -19.79
N LYS A 169 -3.15 4.97 -20.97
CA LYS A 169 -3.71 3.65 -21.28
C LYS A 169 -3.29 2.60 -20.25
N ARG A 170 -1.98 2.54 -19.93
CA ARG A 170 -1.46 1.59 -18.93
C ARG A 170 -2.02 1.88 -17.54
N GLY A 171 -2.10 3.13 -17.15
CA GLY A 171 -2.73 3.54 -15.89
C GLY A 171 -4.19 3.10 -15.79
N GLN A 172 -4.98 3.28 -16.85
CA GLN A 172 -6.38 2.83 -16.93
C GLN A 172 -6.50 1.30 -16.81
N GLU A 173 -5.64 0.54 -17.47
CA GLU A 173 -5.58 -0.92 -17.36
C GLU A 173 -5.33 -1.37 -15.92
N ILE A 174 -4.32 -0.78 -15.25
CA ILE A 174 -3.99 -1.07 -13.86
C ILE A 174 -5.15 -0.74 -12.94
N ILE A 175 -5.73 0.45 -13.04
CA ILE A 175 -6.86 0.90 -12.23
C ILE A 175 -8.07 -0.02 -12.43
N GLY A 176 -8.39 -0.37 -13.68
CA GLY A 176 -9.47 -1.28 -14.02
C GLY A 176 -9.30 -2.65 -13.38
N GLN A 177 -8.11 -3.25 -13.50
CA GLN A 177 -7.76 -4.54 -12.89
C GLN A 177 -7.94 -4.49 -11.37
N LEU A 178 -7.36 -3.49 -10.70
CA LEU A 178 -7.44 -3.38 -9.24
C LEU A 178 -8.87 -3.15 -8.75
N LYS A 179 -9.64 -2.37 -9.49
CA LYS A 179 -11.05 -2.10 -9.17
C LYS A 179 -11.89 -3.38 -9.17
N GLU A 180 -11.71 -4.25 -10.16
CA GLU A 180 -12.43 -5.54 -10.21
C GLU A 180 -11.99 -6.48 -9.08
N VAL A 181 -10.69 -6.61 -8.82
CA VAL A 181 -10.18 -7.41 -7.70
C VAL A 181 -10.70 -6.90 -6.35
N CYS A 182 -10.69 -5.58 -6.12
CA CYS A 182 -11.24 -5.00 -4.90
C CYS A 182 -12.73 -5.25 -4.75
N LYS A 183 -13.52 -5.16 -5.83
CA LYS A 183 -14.96 -5.49 -5.80
C LYS A 183 -15.20 -6.95 -5.47
N GLU A 184 -14.41 -7.87 -6.04
CA GLU A 184 -14.57 -9.30 -5.83
C GLU A 184 -14.20 -9.72 -4.40
N ILE A 185 -13.01 -9.32 -3.94
CA ILE A 185 -12.42 -9.82 -2.69
C ILE A 185 -12.86 -9.01 -1.48
N LEU A 186 -13.08 -7.69 -1.65
CA LEU A 186 -13.47 -6.76 -0.60
C LEU A 186 -14.95 -6.35 -0.72
N ALA A 187 -15.81 -7.24 -1.23
CA ALA A 187 -17.21 -6.97 -1.55
C ALA A 187 -18.02 -6.38 -0.38
N ASP A 188 -17.78 -6.84 0.83
CA ASP A 188 -18.51 -6.37 2.02
C ASP A 188 -18.30 -4.89 2.29
N ARG A 189 -17.15 -4.34 1.91
CA ARG A 189 -16.84 -2.92 1.98
C ARG A 189 -17.73 -2.07 1.06
N PHE A 190 -18.09 -2.57 -0.12
CA PHE A 190 -18.91 -1.83 -1.09
C PHE A 190 -20.40 -1.86 -0.74
N LYS A 191 -20.86 -2.84 0.04
CA LYS A 191 -22.26 -2.93 0.52
C LYS A 191 -22.59 -1.84 1.54
N GLU A 192 -21.64 -1.41 2.36
CA GLU A 192 -21.85 -0.35 3.36
C GLU A 192 -22.07 1.04 2.72
N ARG A 193 -21.63 1.27 1.48
CA ARG A 193 -21.87 2.54 0.75
C ARG A 193 -23.27 2.63 0.15
N SER A 194 -23.92 1.52 -0.13
CA SER A 194 -25.26 1.49 -0.72
C SER A 194 -26.38 1.75 0.30
N ASN A 195 -26.05 1.82 1.58
CA ASN A 195 -26.99 2.01 2.68
C ASN A 195 -26.83 3.37 3.38
N LYS A 196 -26.09 4.32 2.80
CA LYS A 196 -26.00 5.72 3.20
C LYS A 196 -26.41 6.62 2.04
#